data_8140dedda862e93a1b76477b2b277435
#
_entry.id   8140dedda862e93a1b76477b2b277435
#
_cell.length_a   1.000
_cell.length_b   1.000
_cell.length_c   1.000
_cell.angle_alpha   90.00
_cell.angle_beta   90.00
_cell.angle_gamma   90.00
#
_symmetry.space_group_name_H-M   'P 1'
#
loop_
_entity.id
_entity.type
_entity.pdbx_description
1 polymer ?
#
loop_
_entity_poly.entity_id
_entity_poly.type
_entity_poly.pdbx_seq_one_letter_code
_entity_poly.pdbx_strand_id
1 'polypeptide(L)'
;MEEAFLATRRSLVQRLSNLEDHRTWQEFFETYWRLIYSVARKAGLDAFEAEEAVQETVISVVRKIPEFRYDPDIGSFRGWLLTLAKWRIADQFRKRQSKEAIDPEAGLIEQPWFTEAWNQEWENHLLTASLERLKQKTSLSQFQVFECYVIKGWPARKVAKELQVSVGSVYLAKNRLLPILKEIMARVEKGEHEPTRT
;
A
#
# COMPACT_ATOMS: atom_id res chain seq x y z
N MET A 1 0.45 15.57 23.55
CA MET A 1 1.13 14.83 22.46
C MET A 1 0.22 13.79 21.80
N GLU A 2 -0.74 13.24 22.52
CA GLU A 2 -1.73 12.26 22.02
C GLU A 2 -2.77 12.86 21.07
N GLU A 3 -3.20 14.09 21.28
CA GLU A 3 -4.20 14.78 20.43
C GLU A 3 -3.68 15.12 19.03
N ALA A 4 -2.40 15.49 18.88
CA ALA A 4 -1.79 15.70 17.56
C ALA A 4 -1.67 14.39 16.77
N PHE A 5 -1.54 13.25 17.48
CA PHE A 5 -1.46 11.91 16.93
C PHE A 5 -2.81 11.41 16.39
N LEU A 6 -3.92 11.83 17.01
CA LEU A 6 -5.29 11.52 16.58
C LEU A 6 -5.77 12.39 15.40
N ALA A 7 -5.29 13.63 15.32
CA ALA A 7 -5.68 14.56 14.26
C ALA A 7 -5.20 14.11 12.87
N THR A 8 -4.06 13.44 12.78
CA THR A 8 -3.45 13.04 11.51
C THR A 8 -4.04 11.75 10.94
N ARG A 9 -4.61 10.87 11.80
CA ARG A 9 -5.32 9.65 11.37
C ARG A 9 -6.61 9.92 10.57
N ARG A 10 -7.15 11.12 10.69
CA ARG A 10 -8.37 11.55 9.98
C ARG A 10 -8.12 12.00 8.54
N SER A 11 -6.85 12.23 8.11
CA SER A 11 -6.62 13.07 6.92
C SER A 11 -7.00 12.42 5.59
N LEU A 12 -6.58 11.19 5.26
CA LEU A 12 -6.92 10.58 3.97
C LEU A 12 -8.39 10.19 3.91
N VAL A 13 -8.88 9.45 4.91
CA VAL A 13 -10.27 8.99 4.95
C VAL A 13 -11.26 10.16 5.00
N GLN A 14 -10.97 11.23 5.76
CA GLN A 14 -11.79 12.45 5.78
C GLN A 14 -11.74 13.21 4.46
N ARG A 15 -10.57 13.28 3.81
CA ARG A 15 -10.41 13.91 2.50
C ARG A 15 -11.12 13.12 1.40
N LEU A 16 -11.09 11.78 1.47
CA LEU A 16 -11.84 10.91 0.55
C LEU A 16 -13.35 11.08 0.67
N SER A 17 -13.86 11.56 1.80
CA SER A 17 -15.29 11.89 1.96
C SER A 17 -15.72 13.08 1.10
N ASN A 18 -14.78 13.91 0.66
CA ASN A 18 -15.02 14.94 -0.34
C ASN A 18 -14.83 14.37 -1.75
N LEU A 19 -15.92 14.05 -2.42
CA LEU A 19 -15.90 13.46 -3.77
C LEU A 19 -15.37 14.42 -4.84
N GLU A 20 -15.34 15.73 -4.59
CA GLU A 20 -14.81 16.74 -5.48
C GLU A 20 -13.26 16.91 -5.35
N ASP A 21 -12.66 16.32 -4.34
CA ASP A 21 -11.21 16.34 -4.17
C ASP A 21 -10.53 15.30 -5.09
N HIS A 22 -10.52 15.60 -6.39
CA HIS A 22 -9.92 14.74 -7.42
C HIS A 22 -8.47 14.37 -7.12
N ARG A 23 -7.70 15.28 -6.47
CA ARG A 23 -6.30 15.01 -6.12
C ARG A 23 -6.20 13.90 -5.08
N THR A 24 -7.03 13.96 -4.05
CA THR A 24 -7.06 12.90 -3.01
C THR A 24 -7.50 11.56 -3.58
N TRP A 25 -8.46 11.56 -4.51
CA TRP A 25 -8.89 10.34 -5.19
C TRP A 25 -7.82 9.77 -6.11
N GLN A 26 -7.08 10.62 -6.81
CA GLN A 26 -5.93 10.20 -7.61
C GLN A 26 -4.83 9.59 -6.72
N GLU A 27 -4.47 10.24 -5.61
CA GLU A 27 -3.51 9.72 -4.62
C GLU A 27 -3.96 8.37 -4.08
N PHE A 28 -5.24 8.20 -3.77
CA PHE A 28 -5.81 6.94 -3.32
C PHE A 28 -5.67 5.85 -4.37
N PHE A 29 -6.07 6.15 -5.61
CA PHE A 29 -5.99 5.21 -6.72
C PHE A 29 -4.53 4.79 -6.97
N GLU A 30 -3.63 5.72 -7.18
CA GLU A 30 -2.20 5.45 -7.41
C GLU A 30 -1.57 4.64 -6.27
N THR A 31 -2.06 4.85 -5.04
CA THR A 31 -1.59 4.14 -3.86
C THR A 31 -2.07 2.70 -3.83
N TYR A 32 -3.35 2.43 -4.08
CA TYR A 32 -3.94 1.12 -3.75
C TYR A 32 -4.28 0.24 -4.95
N TRP A 33 -4.31 0.76 -6.18
CA TRP A 33 -4.69 -0.04 -7.34
C TRP A 33 -3.76 -1.24 -7.57
N ARG A 34 -2.44 -1.03 -7.43
CA ARG A 34 -1.44 -2.10 -7.62
C ARG A 34 -1.60 -3.21 -6.58
N LEU A 35 -1.87 -2.83 -5.34
CA LEU A 35 -2.14 -3.78 -4.27
C LEU A 35 -3.34 -4.67 -4.61
N ILE A 36 -4.48 -4.05 -4.95
CA ILE A 36 -5.71 -4.77 -5.27
C ILE A 36 -5.51 -5.65 -6.51
N TYR A 37 -4.88 -5.09 -7.56
CA TYR A 37 -4.57 -5.81 -8.79
C TYR A 37 -3.69 -7.04 -8.53
N SER A 38 -2.58 -6.89 -7.79
CA SER A 38 -1.67 -8.00 -7.48
C SER A 38 -2.35 -9.12 -6.71
N VAL A 39 -3.21 -8.77 -5.74
CA VAL A 39 -3.97 -9.77 -4.99
C VAL A 39 -5.01 -10.47 -5.88
N ALA A 40 -5.69 -9.73 -6.75
CA ALA A 40 -6.64 -10.28 -7.73
C ALA A 40 -5.95 -11.26 -8.69
N ARG A 41 -4.77 -10.90 -9.19
CA ARG A 41 -3.94 -11.79 -10.05
C ARG A 41 -3.48 -13.05 -9.31
N LYS A 42 -3.03 -12.91 -8.05
CA LYS A 42 -2.66 -14.05 -7.22
C LYS A 42 -3.84 -14.96 -6.88
N ALA A 43 -5.04 -14.39 -6.81
CA ALA A 43 -6.28 -15.15 -6.66
C ALA A 43 -6.64 -15.99 -7.91
N GLY A 44 -6.00 -15.74 -9.07
CA GLY A 44 -6.24 -16.47 -10.31
C GLY A 44 -7.18 -15.76 -11.30
N LEU A 45 -7.47 -14.48 -11.09
CA LEU A 45 -8.13 -13.65 -12.09
C LEU A 45 -7.17 -13.34 -13.25
N ASP A 46 -7.68 -13.26 -14.49
CA ASP A 46 -6.88 -12.78 -15.60
C ASP A 46 -6.63 -11.25 -15.51
N ALA A 47 -5.90 -10.67 -16.46
CA ALA A 47 -5.54 -9.26 -16.41
C ALA A 47 -6.78 -8.35 -16.46
N PHE A 48 -7.72 -8.66 -17.33
CA PHE A 48 -8.94 -7.88 -17.51
C PHE A 48 -9.86 -7.96 -16.28
N GLU A 49 -10.08 -9.17 -15.77
CA GLU A 49 -10.87 -9.41 -14.55
C GLU A 49 -10.26 -8.72 -13.32
N ALA A 50 -8.92 -8.73 -13.22
CA ALA A 50 -8.23 -8.05 -12.13
C ALA A 50 -8.38 -6.52 -12.21
N GLU A 51 -8.33 -5.93 -13.42
CA GLU A 51 -8.61 -4.52 -13.64
C GLU A 51 -10.06 -4.17 -13.30
N GLU A 52 -11.03 -5.00 -13.69
CA GLU A 52 -12.43 -4.83 -13.29
C GLU A 52 -12.60 -4.91 -11.77
N ALA A 53 -11.95 -5.86 -11.10
CA ALA A 53 -11.99 -5.96 -9.63
C ALA A 53 -11.43 -4.69 -8.96
N VAL A 54 -10.35 -4.10 -9.50
CA VAL A 54 -9.82 -2.81 -9.03
C VAL A 54 -10.88 -1.71 -9.20
N GLN A 55 -11.43 -1.55 -10.39
CA GLN A 55 -12.42 -0.49 -10.68
C GLN A 55 -13.65 -0.62 -9.76
N GLU A 56 -14.20 -1.82 -9.63
CA GLU A 56 -15.36 -2.06 -8.77
C GLU A 56 -15.04 -1.86 -7.29
N THR A 57 -13.82 -2.16 -6.86
CA THR A 57 -13.36 -1.87 -5.48
C THR A 57 -13.32 -0.38 -5.25
N VAL A 58 -12.73 0.41 -6.16
CA VAL A 58 -12.67 1.88 -6.07
C VAL A 58 -14.09 2.48 -6.03
N ILE A 59 -14.99 2.01 -6.90
CA ILE A 59 -16.41 2.45 -6.88
C ILE A 59 -17.06 2.12 -5.53
N SER A 60 -16.73 0.97 -4.95
CA SER A 60 -17.26 0.57 -3.63
C SER A 60 -16.71 1.45 -2.51
N VAL A 61 -15.43 1.85 -2.60
CA VAL A 61 -14.83 2.83 -1.69
C VAL A 61 -15.57 4.17 -1.81
N VAL A 62 -15.75 4.70 -3.03
CA VAL A 62 -16.46 5.95 -3.27
C VAL A 62 -17.84 5.95 -2.60
N ARG A 63 -18.59 4.86 -2.77
CA ARG A 63 -19.96 4.75 -2.23
C ARG A 63 -20.02 4.61 -0.71
N LYS A 64 -19.04 3.92 -0.11
CA LYS A 64 -19.06 3.56 1.32
C LYS A 64 -18.22 4.47 2.21
N ILE A 65 -17.31 5.24 1.65
CA ILE A 65 -16.41 6.11 2.42
C ILE A 65 -17.16 7.19 3.25
N PRO A 66 -18.28 7.78 2.78
CA PRO A 66 -19.03 8.74 3.60
C PRO A 66 -19.58 8.14 4.90
N GLU A 67 -19.85 6.84 4.91
CA GLU A 67 -20.37 6.09 6.06
C GLU A 67 -19.24 5.50 6.91
N PHE A 68 -18.04 5.43 6.35
CA PHE A 68 -16.89 4.85 7.05
C PHE A 68 -16.54 5.70 8.28
N ARG A 69 -16.57 5.07 9.45
CA ARG A 69 -16.09 5.65 10.69
C ARG A 69 -14.84 4.89 11.11
N TYR A 70 -13.74 5.63 11.23
CA TYR A 70 -12.55 5.04 11.81
C TYR A 70 -12.80 4.80 13.29
N ASP A 71 -12.95 3.55 13.65
CA ASP A 71 -13.05 3.09 15.02
C ASP A 71 -11.91 2.09 15.25
N PRO A 72 -10.96 2.40 16.14
CA PRO A 72 -9.85 1.49 16.47
C PRO A 72 -10.32 0.11 16.95
N ASP A 73 -11.50 0.04 17.57
CA ASP A 73 -12.08 -1.20 18.12
C ASP A 73 -12.79 -2.04 17.04
N ILE A 74 -13.22 -1.42 15.93
CA ILE A 74 -13.96 -2.09 14.84
C ILE A 74 -13.00 -2.52 13.72
N GLY A 75 -11.87 -1.83 13.52
CA GLY A 75 -10.87 -2.22 12.55
C GLY A 75 -10.15 -1.08 11.82
N SER A 76 -9.06 -1.43 11.16
CA SER A 76 -8.24 -0.49 10.40
C SER A 76 -8.82 -0.25 8.99
N PHE A 77 -8.50 0.90 8.40
CA PHE A 77 -8.79 1.17 6.97
C PHE A 77 -8.28 0.04 6.05
N ARG A 78 -7.12 -0.54 6.37
CA ARG A 78 -6.56 -1.71 5.68
C ARG A 78 -7.52 -2.90 5.69
N GLY A 79 -8.07 -3.26 6.86
CA GLY A 79 -9.02 -4.36 7.01
C GLY A 79 -10.34 -4.10 6.27
N TRP A 80 -10.82 -2.87 6.31
CA TRP A 80 -12.01 -2.45 5.57
C TRP A 80 -11.78 -2.53 4.05
N LEU A 81 -10.65 -2.02 3.54
CA LEU A 81 -10.31 -2.10 2.12
C LEU A 81 -10.13 -3.56 1.66
N LEU A 82 -9.49 -4.40 2.51
CA LEU A 82 -9.38 -5.84 2.28
C LEU A 82 -10.76 -6.47 2.06
N THR A 83 -11.72 -6.13 2.91
CA THR A 83 -13.09 -6.67 2.82
C THR A 83 -13.74 -6.27 1.49
N LEU A 84 -13.63 -5.01 1.08
CA LEU A 84 -14.17 -4.55 -0.21
C LEU A 84 -13.50 -5.26 -1.39
N ALA A 85 -12.17 -5.37 -1.38
CA ALA A 85 -11.42 -6.06 -2.43
C ALA A 85 -11.79 -7.55 -2.52
N LYS A 86 -11.92 -8.23 -1.38
CA LYS A 86 -12.39 -9.64 -1.32
C LYS A 86 -13.73 -9.82 -2.03
N TRP A 87 -14.72 -8.98 -1.69
CA TRP A 87 -16.04 -9.06 -2.30
C TRP A 87 -15.97 -8.86 -3.83
N ARG A 88 -15.19 -7.88 -4.32
CA ARG A 88 -15.09 -7.60 -5.75
C ARG A 88 -14.33 -8.67 -6.53
N ILE A 89 -13.31 -9.27 -5.94
CA ILE A 89 -12.62 -10.42 -6.51
C ILE A 89 -13.55 -11.64 -6.59
N ALA A 90 -14.31 -11.91 -5.53
CA ALA A 90 -15.32 -12.98 -5.55
C ALA A 90 -16.41 -12.73 -6.61
N ASP A 91 -16.86 -11.48 -6.78
CA ASP A 91 -17.82 -11.11 -7.84
C ASP A 91 -17.30 -11.46 -9.24
N GLN A 92 -16.00 -11.28 -9.53
CA GLN A 92 -15.43 -11.65 -10.82
C GLN A 92 -15.47 -13.18 -11.04
N PHE A 93 -15.16 -13.96 -10.02
CA PHE A 93 -15.32 -15.42 -10.11
C PHE A 93 -16.77 -15.83 -10.34
N ARG A 94 -17.74 -15.20 -9.68
CA ARG A 94 -19.17 -15.44 -9.93
C ARG A 94 -19.58 -15.12 -11.35
N LYS A 95 -19.12 -13.98 -11.90
CA LYS A 95 -19.39 -13.61 -13.30
C LYS A 95 -18.83 -14.65 -14.28
N ARG A 96 -17.64 -15.18 -14.02
CA ARG A 96 -17.03 -16.26 -14.83
C ARG A 96 -17.86 -17.53 -14.80
N GLN A 97 -18.41 -17.88 -13.64
CA GLN A 97 -19.12 -19.13 -13.38
C GLN A 97 -20.63 -19.06 -13.67
N SER A 98 -21.21 -17.87 -13.88
CA SER A 98 -22.64 -17.79 -14.28
C SER A 98 -22.93 -18.56 -15.59
N LYS A 99 -21.90 -19.14 -16.20
CA LYS A 99 -22.00 -20.11 -17.29
C LYS A 99 -21.97 -21.58 -16.86
N GLU A 100 -21.56 -21.90 -15.60
CA GLU A 100 -21.49 -23.27 -15.09
C GLU A 100 -21.80 -23.27 -13.59
N ALA A 101 -22.91 -23.83 -13.18
CA ALA A 101 -23.48 -23.75 -11.84
C ALA A 101 -22.68 -24.51 -10.78
N ILE A 102 -21.82 -23.84 -10.04
CA ILE A 102 -21.35 -24.23 -8.70
C ILE A 102 -21.05 -22.94 -7.91
N ASP A 103 -21.56 -22.83 -6.67
CA ASP A 103 -21.37 -21.69 -5.78
C ASP A 103 -19.94 -21.64 -5.22
N PRO A 104 -19.08 -20.70 -5.66
CA PRO A 104 -17.70 -20.60 -5.19
C PRO A 104 -17.51 -19.64 -4.00
N GLU A 105 -18.60 -19.06 -3.53
CA GLU A 105 -18.55 -17.94 -2.58
C GLU A 105 -17.99 -18.35 -1.20
N ALA A 106 -18.33 -19.56 -0.75
CA ALA A 106 -17.91 -20.06 0.56
C ALA A 106 -16.42 -20.44 0.65
N GLY A 107 -15.76 -20.69 -0.50
CA GLY A 107 -14.39 -21.23 -0.51
C GLY A 107 -13.27 -20.21 -0.63
N LEU A 108 -13.43 -19.15 -1.42
CA LEU A 108 -12.34 -18.22 -1.74
C LEU A 108 -12.18 -17.09 -0.72
N ILE A 109 -13.29 -16.60 -0.17
CA ILE A 109 -13.30 -15.45 0.74
C ILE A 109 -12.77 -15.84 2.13
N GLU A 110 -12.97 -17.08 2.56
CA GLU A 110 -12.55 -17.57 3.88
C GLU A 110 -11.18 -18.26 3.90
N GLN A 111 -10.54 -18.41 2.73
CA GLN A 111 -9.24 -19.08 2.66
C GLN A 111 -8.12 -18.27 3.32
N PRO A 112 -7.34 -18.88 4.22
CA PRO A 112 -6.23 -18.21 4.89
C PRO A 112 -5.22 -17.58 3.93
N TRP A 113 -4.96 -18.22 2.78
CA TRP A 113 -4.02 -17.75 1.76
C TRP A 113 -4.36 -16.38 1.19
N PHE A 114 -5.65 -16.02 1.09
CA PHE A 114 -6.04 -14.71 0.58
C PHE A 114 -5.62 -13.59 1.53
N THR A 115 -5.84 -13.79 2.82
CA THR A 115 -5.40 -12.84 3.84
C THR A 115 -3.88 -12.75 3.90
N GLU A 116 -3.19 -13.86 3.74
CA GLU A 116 -1.73 -13.92 3.69
C GLU A 116 -1.18 -13.21 2.44
N ALA A 117 -1.74 -13.48 1.26
CA ALA A 117 -1.39 -12.78 0.02
C ALA A 117 -1.63 -11.26 0.14
N TRP A 118 -2.76 -10.84 0.74
CA TRP A 118 -3.03 -9.44 1.03
C TRP A 118 -1.99 -8.82 1.95
N ASN A 119 -1.65 -9.51 3.04
CA ASN A 119 -0.66 -9.03 3.99
C ASN A 119 0.71 -8.84 3.34
N GLN A 120 1.13 -9.80 2.52
CA GLN A 120 2.38 -9.75 1.77
C GLN A 120 2.40 -8.57 0.78
N GLU A 121 1.34 -8.41 0.00
CA GLU A 121 1.23 -7.30 -0.96
C GLU A 121 1.12 -5.94 -0.27
N TRP A 122 0.45 -5.89 0.89
CA TRP A 122 0.40 -4.68 1.70
C TRP A 122 1.79 -4.26 2.19
N GLU A 123 2.58 -5.20 2.70
CA GLU A 123 3.96 -4.92 3.13
C GLU A 123 4.84 -4.45 1.98
N ASN A 124 4.76 -5.11 0.82
CA ASN A 124 5.47 -4.71 -0.39
C ASN A 124 5.06 -3.30 -0.83
N HIS A 125 3.77 -3.03 -0.84
CA HIS A 125 3.22 -1.72 -1.16
C HIS A 125 3.72 -0.65 -0.19
N LEU A 126 3.65 -0.93 1.11
CA LEU A 126 4.08 -0.03 2.17
C LEU A 126 5.58 0.31 2.02
N LEU A 127 6.41 -0.70 1.77
CA LEU A 127 7.84 -0.51 1.54
C LEU A 127 8.10 0.36 0.29
N THR A 128 7.46 0.02 -0.84
CA THR A 128 7.63 0.75 -2.10
C THR A 128 7.24 2.22 -1.97
N ALA A 129 6.04 2.49 -1.43
CA ALA A 129 5.57 3.85 -1.22
C ALA A 129 6.46 4.65 -0.25
N SER A 130 7.03 3.97 0.76
CA SER A 130 7.92 4.60 1.73
C SER A 130 9.29 4.90 1.13
N LEU A 131 9.82 4.04 0.27
CA LEU A 131 11.08 4.26 -0.43
C LEU A 131 11.00 5.44 -1.41
N GLU A 132 9.90 5.59 -2.14
CA GLU A 132 9.69 6.75 -3.02
C GLU A 132 9.68 8.07 -2.21
N ARG A 133 9.03 8.09 -1.05
CA ARG A 133 9.07 9.27 -0.16
C ARG A 133 10.44 9.52 0.44
N LEU A 134 11.16 8.46 0.83
CA LEU A 134 12.53 8.57 1.33
C LEU A 134 13.44 9.18 0.26
N LYS A 135 13.30 8.75 -0.99
CA LYS A 135 14.06 9.25 -2.13
C LYS A 135 13.85 10.75 -2.33
N GLN A 136 12.64 11.26 -2.16
CA GLN A 136 12.34 12.69 -2.26
C GLN A 136 12.93 13.53 -1.12
N LYS A 137 13.18 12.91 0.05
CA LYS A 137 13.73 13.58 1.25
C LYS A 137 15.24 13.51 1.38
N THR A 138 15.92 12.81 0.48
CA THR A 138 17.37 12.56 0.58
C THR A 138 18.06 12.89 -0.73
N SER A 139 19.39 13.08 -0.69
CA SER A 139 20.16 13.20 -1.92
C SER A 139 20.18 11.86 -2.68
N LEU A 140 20.23 11.94 -4.01
CA LEU A 140 20.27 10.76 -4.87
C LEU A 140 21.42 9.82 -4.48
N SER A 141 22.60 10.36 -4.22
CA SER A 141 23.77 9.55 -3.83
C SER A 141 23.56 8.82 -2.50
N GLN A 142 23.01 9.47 -1.48
CA GLN A 142 22.73 8.82 -0.20
C GLN A 142 21.65 7.75 -0.33
N PHE A 143 20.62 8.01 -1.15
CA PHE A 143 19.57 7.04 -1.43
C PHE A 143 20.12 5.81 -2.17
N GLN A 144 20.97 6.00 -3.20
CA GLN A 144 21.57 4.88 -3.94
C GLN A 144 22.44 3.99 -3.03
N VAL A 145 23.25 4.59 -2.15
CA VAL A 145 24.05 3.84 -1.17
C VAL A 145 23.16 3.03 -0.25
N PHE A 146 22.10 3.64 0.27
CA PHE A 146 21.12 2.98 1.15
C PHE A 146 20.39 1.85 0.41
N GLU A 147 19.88 2.10 -0.79
CA GLU A 147 19.18 1.11 -1.61
C GLU A 147 20.08 -0.11 -1.89
N CYS A 148 21.31 0.10 -2.35
CA CYS A 148 22.23 -0.99 -2.63
C CYS A 148 22.57 -1.79 -1.38
N TYR A 149 22.81 -1.12 -0.26
CA TYR A 149 23.25 -1.80 0.98
C TYR A 149 22.11 -2.44 1.75
N VAL A 150 20.99 -1.70 1.95
CA VAL A 150 19.91 -2.14 2.84
C VAL A 150 18.84 -2.93 2.08
N ILE A 151 18.43 -2.45 0.91
CA ILE A 151 17.32 -3.05 0.15
C ILE A 151 17.81 -4.20 -0.73
N LYS A 152 18.90 -3.99 -1.50
CA LYS A 152 19.48 -5.03 -2.37
C LYS A 152 20.41 -6.00 -1.63
N GLY A 153 20.75 -5.72 -0.36
CA GLY A 153 21.59 -6.59 0.47
C GLY A 153 23.05 -6.74 0.00
N TRP A 154 23.57 -5.76 -0.75
CA TRP A 154 24.94 -5.84 -1.21
C TRP A 154 25.93 -5.68 -0.05
N PRO A 155 27.05 -6.42 -0.06
CA PRO A 155 28.12 -6.22 0.92
C PRO A 155 28.62 -4.77 0.92
N ALA A 156 28.86 -4.20 2.10
CA ALA A 156 29.27 -2.80 2.24
C ALA A 156 30.52 -2.45 1.42
N ARG A 157 31.50 -3.37 1.34
CA ARG A 157 32.71 -3.20 0.50
C ARG A 157 32.39 -3.11 -0.99
N LYS A 158 31.38 -3.89 -1.47
CA LYS A 158 30.92 -3.85 -2.86
C LYS A 158 30.26 -2.50 -3.15
N VAL A 159 29.33 -2.06 -2.28
CA VAL A 159 28.68 -0.74 -2.42
C VAL A 159 29.70 0.38 -2.45
N ALA A 160 30.68 0.36 -1.53
CA ALA A 160 31.73 1.36 -1.45
C ALA A 160 32.54 1.45 -2.77
N LYS A 161 32.90 0.31 -3.34
CA LYS A 161 33.64 0.22 -4.60
C LYS A 161 32.82 0.74 -5.79
N GLU A 162 31.58 0.23 -5.96
CA GLU A 162 30.74 0.54 -7.11
C GLU A 162 30.27 2.00 -7.14
N LEU A 163 29.98 2.57 -5.96
CA LEU A 163 29.50 3.94 -5.84
C LEU A 163 30.60 4.95 -5.46
N GLN A 164 31.86 4.53 -5.42
CA GLN A 164 33.06 5.35 -5.13
C GLN A 164 32.92 6.15 -3.83
N VAL A 165 32.41 5.50 -2.78
CA VAL A 165 32.27 6.07 -1.44
C VAL A 165 33.08 5.27 -0.42
N SER A 166 33.33 5.84 0.77
CA SER A 166 33.96 5.08 1.85
C SER A 166 33.01 4.03 2.46
N VAL A 167 33.54 2.93 2.98
CA VAL A 167 32.76 1.94 3.74
C VAL A 167 32.06 2.59 4.93
N GLY A 168 32.71 3.57 5.59
CA GLY A 168 32.10 4.36 6.65
C GLY A 168 30.86 5.12 6.18
N SER A 169 30.89 5.70 4.98
CA SER A 169 29.73 6.37 4.37
C SER A 169 28.56 5.44 4.13
N VAL A 170 28.82 4.16 3.81
CA VAL A 170 27.77 3.13 3.64
C VAL A 170 27.03 2.88 4.96
N TYR A 171 27.79 2.71 6.05
CA TYR A 171 27.17 2.53 7.38
C TYR A 171 26.46 3.79 7.88
N LEU A 172 27.02 4.98 7.60
CA LEU A 172 26.37 6.24 7.96
C LEU A 172 25.04 6.42 7.21
N ALA A 173 24.98 6.10 5.92
CA ALA A 173 23.74 6.13 5.15
C ALA A 173 22.66 5.21 5.76
N LYS A 174 23.03 3.96 6.11
CA LYS A 174 22.09 3.06 6.81
C LYS A 174 21.59 3.65 8.11
N ASN A 175 22.52 4.07 8.99
CA ASN A 175 22.16 4.55 10.34
C ASN A 175 21.29 5.81 10.30
N ARG A 176 21.47 6.66 9.29
CA ARG A 176 20.68 7.87 9.10
C ARG A 176 19.32 7.60 8.46
N LEU A 177 19.27 6.79 7.40
CA LEU A 177 18.07 6.65 6.58
C LEU A 177 17.13 5.55 7.07
N LEU A 178 17.61 4.52 7.75
CA LEU A 178 16.77 3.44 8.26
C LEU A 178 15.73 3.92 9.29
N PRO A 179 16.07 4.77 10.28
CA PRO A 179 15.05 5.34 11.18
C PRO A 179 14.02 6.19 10.45
N ILE A 180 14.45 7.01 9.47
CA ILE A 180 13.55 7.82 8.65
C ILE A 180 12.61 6.95 7.83
N LEU A 181 13.12 5.87 7.21
CA LEU A 181 12.27 4.91 6.49
C LEU A 181 11.21 4.29 7.40
N LYS A 182 11.61 3.85 8.59
CA LYS A 182 10.66 3.26 9.57
C LYS A 182 9.57 4.25 9.98
N GLU A 183 9.93 5.51 10.17
CA GLU A 183 8.97 6.58 10.48
C GLU A 183 8.00 6.82 9.31
N ILE A 184 8.53 6.88 8.07
CA ILE A 184 7.71 7.01 6.87
C ILE A 184 6.78 5.82 6.73
N MET A 185 7.27 4.58 6.91
CA MET A 185 6.46 3.36 6.85
C MET A 185 5.30 3.40 7.86
N ALA A 186 5.58 3.77 9.10
CA ALA A 186 4.56 3.90 10.12
C ALA A 186 3.50 4.95 9.78
N ARG A 187 3.88 6.05 9.11
CA ARG A 187 2.95 7.08 8.63
C ARG A 187 2.12 6.59 7.44
N VAL A 188 2.77 5.95 6.44
CA VAL A 188 2.06 5.39 5.28
C VAL A 188 1.07 4.32 5.71
N GLU A 189 1.43 3.43 6.64
CA GLU A 189 0.54 2.41 7.18
C GLU A 189 -0.71 3.01 7.83
N LYS A 190 -0.57 4.19 8.42
CA LYS A 190 -1.68 4.94 9.03
C LYS A 190 -2.49 5.76 8.00
N GLY A 191 -2.11 5.76 6.72
CA GLY A 191 -2.74 6.58 5.69
C GLY A 191 -2.35 8.05 5.77
N GLU A 192 -1.24 8.39 6.43
CA GLU A 192 -0.73 9.74 6.54
C GLU A 192 0.03 10.12 5.25
N HIS A 193 -0.57 10.97 4.41
CA HIS A 193 0.09 11.56 3.26
C HIS A 193 0.58 12.96 3.64
N GLU A 194 1.90 13.19 3.55
CA GLU A 194 2.43 14.56 3.61
C GLU A 194 1.95 15.32 2.37
N PRO A 195 1.50 16.59 2.53
CA PRO A 195 1.26 17.45 1.38
C PRO A 195 2.58 17.61 0.62
N THR A 196 2.57 17.26 -0.65
CA THR A 196 3.70 17.52 -1.55
C THR A 196 3.97 19.02 -1.51
N ARG A 197 5.14 19.43 -1.00
CA ARG A 197 5.58 20.82 -1.12
C ARG A 197 5.70 21.13 -2.60
N THR A 198 4.83 22.01 -3.07
CA THR A 198 4.94 22.71 -4.36
C THR A 198 6.18 23.58 -4.34
#